data_347f0a3f7798a0d1df207ed73ce24c94
#
_entry.id   347f0a3f7798a0d1df207ed73ce24c94
#
_cell.length_a   1.000
_cell.length_b   1.000
_cell.length_c   1.000
_cell.angle_alpha   90.00
_cell.angle_beta   90.00
_cell.angle_gamma   90.00
#
_symmetry.space_group_name_H-M   'P 1'
#
loop_
_entity.id
_entity.type
_entity.pdbx_description
1 polymer ?
#
loop_
_entity_poly.entity_id
_entity_poly.type
_entity_poly.pdbx_seq_one_letter_code
_entity_poly.pdbx_strand_id
1 'polypeptide(L)' 'MKKKVLLLGSGELGKEVVIALQRLGQHVVAVDSYAGAPAMQVADEHEVINMLDGHALDGVVAKHSPDIIVPEVESI' A
#
# COMPACT_ATOMS: atom_id res chain seq x y z
N MET A 1 -13.32 -13.84 -3.68
CA MET A 1 -11.91 -14.29 -3.58
C MET A 1 -11.04 -13.16 -3.07
N LYS A 2 -10.18 -13.47 -2.10
CA LYS A 2 -9.31 -12.46 -1.48
C LYS A 2 -8.16 -12.09 -2.41
N LYS A 3 -8.02 -10.81 -2.71
CA LYS A 3 -6.92 -10.27 -3.50
C LYS A 3 -5.93 -9.56 -2.58
N LYS A 4 -4.66 -9.55 -2.96
CA LYS A 4 -3.65 -8.75 -2.26
C LYS A 4 -3.43 -7.49 -3.07
N VAL A 5 -3.64 -6.35 -2.43
CA VAL A 5 -3.52 -5.03 -3.05
C VAL A 5 -2.31 -4.32 -2.46
N LEU A 6 -1.42 -3.83 -3.31
CA LEU A 6 -0.29 -3.01 -2.91
C LEU A 6 -0.67 -1.55 -3.17
N LEU A 7 -0.77 -0.77 -2.10
CA LEU A 7 -1.12 0.64 -2.18
C LEU A 7 0.16 1.48 -2.13
N LEU A 8 0.46 2.19 -3.20
CA LEU A 8 1.62 3.07 -3.29
C LEU A 8 1.22 4.48 -2.90
N GLY A 9 1.74 4.94 -1.77
CA GLY A 9 1.30 6.17 -1.15
C GLY A 9 0.23 5.88 -0.11
N SER A 10 0.43 6.32 1.12
CA SER A 10 -0.38 5.90 2.25
C SER A 10 -0.88 7.07 3.08
N GLY A 11 -1.24 8.18 2.42
CA GLY A 11 -1.82 9.35 3.07
C GLY A 11 -3.27 9.13 3.49
N GLU A 12 -3.99 10.22 3.76
CA GLU A 12 -5.35 10.15 4.26
C GLU A 12 -6.32 9.54 3.24
N LEU A 13 -6.16 9.87 1.97
CA LEU A 13 -6.98 9.25 0.92
C LEU A 13 -6.68 7.77 0.83
N GLY A 14 -5.40 7.39 0.94
CA GLY A 14 -5.00 6.00 0.96
C GLY A 14 -5.64 5.23 2.11
N LYS A 15 -5.74 5.86 3.28
CA LYS A 15 -6.40 5.25 4.43
C LYS A 15 -7.86 4.89 4.13
N GLU A 16 -8.59 5.79 3.46
CA GLU A 16 -9.97 5.53 3.08
C GLU A 16 -10.06 4.37 2.06
N VAL A 17 -9.11 4.31 1.14
CA VAL A 17 -9.03 3.22 0.16
C VAL A 17 -8.79 1.88 0.87
N VAL A 18 -7.88 1.85 1.85
CA VAL A 18 -7.60 0.63 2.62
C VAL A 18 -8.86 0.14 3.31
N ILE A 19 -9.57 1.04 3.99
CA ILE A 19 -10.79 0.68 4.73
C ILE A 19 -11.83 0.10 3.77
N ALA A 20 -12.04 0.76 2.62
CA ALA A 20 -13.00 0.29 1.63
C ALA A 20 -12.63 -1.10 1.10
N LEU A 21 -11.36 -1.32 0.79
CA LEU A 21 -10.90 -2.62 0.29
C LEU A 21 -11.04 -3.72 1.33
N GLN A 22 -10.75 -3.42 2.60
CA GLN A 22 -10.91 -4.38 3.68
C GLN A 22 -12.37 -4.77 3.88
N ARG A 23 -13.30 -3.83 3.70
CA ARG A 23 -14.73 -4.13 3.75
C ARG A 23 -15.15 -5.08 2.63
N LEU A 24 -14.41 -5.08 1.53
CA LEU A 24 -14.64 -6.02 0.43
C LEU A 24 -13.87 -7.33 0.62
N GLY A 25 -13.21 -7.49 1.76
CA GLY A 25 -12.48 -8.72 2.08
C GLY A 25 -11.09 -8.80 1.49
N GLN A 26 -10.52 -7.70 0.99
CA GLN A 26 -9.21 -7.72 0.38
C GLN A 26 -8.10 -7.50 1.41
N HIS A 27 -6.90 -8.01 1.09
CA HIS A 27 -5.70 -7.85 1.91
C HIS A 27 -4.89 -6.68 1.36
N VAL A 28 -4.53 -5.70 2.18
CA VAL A 28 -3.86 -4.49 1.71
C VAL A 28 -2.50 -4.32 2.37
N VAL A 29 -1.50 -4.08 1.53
CA VAL A 29 -0.15 -3.69 1.96
C VAL A 29 0.01 -2.20 1.62
N ALA A 30 0.20 -1.38 2.64
CA ALA A 30 0.37 0.07 2.47
C ALA A 30 1.86 0.42 2.40
N VAL A 31 2.26 1.19 1.40
CA VAL A 31 3.66 1.57 1.16
C VAL A 31 3.79 3.08 1.12
N ASP A 32 4.76 3.61 1.84
CA ASP A 32 5.12 5.03 1.77
C ASP A 32 6.58 5.21 2.19
N SER A 33 7.05 6.45 2.13
CA SER A 33 8.43 6.78 2.44
C SER A 33 8.69 7.09 3.91
N TYR A 34 7.65 7.05 4.75
CA TYR A 34 7.81 7.29 6.18
C TYR A 34 6.95 6.35 7.00
N ALA A 35 7.41 6.05 8.20
CA ALA A 35 6.69 5.15 9.12
C ALA A 35 5.46 5.85 9.70
N GLY A 36 4.41 5.09 9.92
CA GLY A 36 3.20 5.60 10.54
C GLY A 36 2.33 6.45 9.65
N ALA A 37 2.51 6.36 8.33
CA ALA A 37 1.62 7.04 7.39
C ALA A 37 0.17 6.63 7.64
N PRO A 38 -0.81 7.53 7.37
CA PRO A 38 -2.21 7.25 7.73
C PRO A 38 -2.75 5.89 7.30
N ALA A 39 -2.52 5.49 6.06
CA ALA A 39 -3.01 4.19 5.57
C ALA A 39 -2.33 3.01 6.26
N MET A 40 -1.09 3.17 6.72
CA MET A 40 -0.36 2.12 7.44
C MET A 40 -1.01 1.78 8.78
N GLN A 41 -1.74 2.72 9.36
CA GLN A 41 -2.39 2.53 10.64
C GLN A 41 -3.52 1.51 10.57
N VAL A 42 -4.09 1.30 9.40
CA VAL A 42 -5.25 0.43 9.20
C VAL A 42 -4.99 -0.73 8.24
N ALA A 43 -3.89 -0.70 7.50
CA ALA A 43 -3.56 -1.76 6.53
C ALA A 43 -3.19 -3.07 7.23
N ASP A 44 -3.32 -4.17 6.50
CA ASP A 44 -2.94 -5.49 7.01
C ASP A 44 -1.43 -5.61 7.19
N GLU A 45 -0.67 -5.01 6.28
CA GLU A 45 0.79 -4.95 6.33
C GLU A 45 1.24 -3.59 5.81
N HIS A 46 2.49 -3.23 6.08
CA HIS A 46 3.04 -1.99 5.55
C HIS A 46 4.53 -2.13 5.24
N GLU A 47 5.01 -1.26 4.34
CA GLU A 47 6.42 -1.17 4.00
C GLU A 47 6.82 0.30 3.95
N VAL A 48 7.99 0.61 4.50
CA VAL A 48 8.56 1.96 4.44
C VAL A 48 9.78 1.89 3.53
N ILE A 49 9.69 2.55 2.38
CA ILE A 49 10.79 2.56 1.39
C ILE A 49 10.90 3.94 0.77
N ASN A 50 12.04 4.20 0.14
CA ASN A 50 12.15 5.36 -0.75
C ASN A 50 11.40 5.02 -2.04
N MET A 51 10.23 5.61 -2.23
CA MET A 51 9.36 5.30 -3.37
C MET A 51 9.93 5.76 -4.71
N LEU A 52 10.97 6.58 -4.69
CA LEU A 52 11.70 6.98 -5.91
C LEU A 52 12.80 5.98 -6.26
N ASP A 53 13.05 5.01 -5.39
CA ASP A 53 14.05 3.97 -5.62
C ASP A 53 13.37 2.75 -6.24
N GLY A 54 13.58 2.57 -7.54
CA GLY A 54 12.98 1.46 -8.27
C GLY A 54 13.38 0.09 -7.76
N HIS A 55 14.61 -0.05 -7.26
CA HIS A 55 15.09 -1.30 -6.65
C HIS A 55 14.30 -1.66 -5.39
N ALA A 56 14.08 -0.66 -4.52
CA ALA A 56 13.33 -0.87 -3.30
C ALA A 56 11.87 -1.24 -3.63
N LEU A 57 11.29 -0.58 -4.61
CA LEU A 57 9.92 -0.85 -5.03
C LEU A 57 9.79 -2.25 -5.63
N ASP A 58 10.74 -2.64 -6.49
CA ASP A 58 10.77 -3.99 -7.07
C ASP A 58 10.86 -5.05 -5.98
N GLY A 59 11.66 -4.78 -4.93
CA GLY A 59 11.79 -5.68 -3.79
C GLY A 59 10.48 -5.88 -3.05
N VAL A 60 9.73 -4.81 -2.85
CA VAL A 60 8.41 -4.88 -2.20
C VAL A 60 7.42 -5.66 -3.05
N VAL A 61 7.39 -5.41 -4.35
CA VAL A 61 6.51 -6.15 -5.27
C VAL A 61 6.87 -7.64 -5.27
N ALA A 62 8.15 -7.97 -5.32
CA ALA A 62 8.58 -9.36 -5.28
C ALA A 62 8.22 -10.04 -3.95
N LYS A 63 8.41 -9.34 -2.84
CA LYS A 63 8.12 -9.87 -1.51
C LYS A 63 6.64 -10.18 -1.31
N HIS A 64 5.77 -9.29 -1.77
CA HIS A 64 4.33 -9.40 -1.51
C HIS A 64 3.55 -10.07 -2.62
N SER A 65 4.08 -10.11 -3.83
CA SER A 65 3.41 -10.68 -5.00
C SER A 65 1.96 -10.22 -5.11
N PRO A 66 1.71 -8.90 -5.17
CA PRO A 66 0.34 -8.41 -5.16
C PRO A 66 -0.41 -8.76 -6.44
N ASP A 67 -1.72 -8.88 -6.32
CA ASP A 67 -2.60 -9.06 -7.46
C ASP A 67 -2.85 -7.73 -8.17
N ILE A 68 -2.88 -6.65 -7.42
CA ILE A 68 -3.19 -5.31 -7.93
C ILE A 68 -2.26 -4.29 -7.27
N ILE A 69 -1.78 -3.34 -8.05
CA ILE A 69 -1.00 -2.21 -7.54
C ILE A 69 -1.83 -0.95 -7.77
N VAL A 70 -2.10 -0.22 -6.69
CA VAL A 70 -2.92 0.99 -6.73
C VAL A 70 -2.08 2.19 -6.28
N PRO A 71 -1.82 3.17 -7.14
CA PRO A 71 -1.16 4.39 -6.71
C PRO A 71 -2.16 5.35 -6.06
N GLU A 72 -1.72 6.00 -4.99
CA GLU A 72 -2.50 7.08 -4.40
C GLU A 72 -2.16 8.37 -5.14
N VAL A 73 -3.16 8.97 -5.78
CA VAL A 73 -2.96 10.09 -6.70
C VAL A 73 -2.36 11.31 -6.00
N GLU A 74 -2.72 11.54 -4.75
CA GLU A 74 -2.21 12.69 -3.99
C GLU A 74 -0.70 12.61 -3.73
N SER A 75 -0.14 11.43 -3.77
CA SER A 75 1.27 11.21 -3.48
C SER A 75 2.16 11.33 -4.71
N ILE A 76 1.58 11.53 -5.86
CA ILE A 76 2.31 11.58 -7.13
C ILE A 76 2.61 13.00 -7.56
#